data_2fcc86015180d1b772d565d501b5bad9
#
_entry.id   2fcc86015180d1b772d565d501b5bad9
#
_cell.length_a   1.000
_cell.length_b   1.000
_cell.length_c   1.000
_cell.angle_alpha   90.00
_cell.angle_beta   90.00
_cell.angle_gamma   90.00
#
_symmetry.space_group_name_H-M   'P 1'
#
loop_
_entity.id
_entity.type
_entity.pdbx_description
1 polymer ?
#
loop_
_entity_poly.entity_id
_entity_poly.type
_entity_poly.pdbx_seq_one_letter_code
_entity_poly.pdbx_strand_id
1 'polypeptide(L)'
;PCSLCPHALQYFMKLVLNQRKLLTEGGKMSLSLKIILLVATTIYQAIACHLENQKPPPGKLFDVGGYRLHLYVVGEASPTIILDHSLGGIEGYFLVEKLAKLGRVCIYDRAGYGWSEHSPHPRTSSQIVTELDTLLTQAKIQPPYILVGNSFGSYNVRLYAHRFPEKVIGMVLTDGLHETGMLKMPIQLQALKLLFISGFVMSILGSILGIIQLLRKCRIFELIKPELQDFSQESRNHVKHSFCRSKHWITMSREILNLNNSGNQVIIANQFASMPVVSIKANSFFQSSWWTFLIPLKSANKLREQMHKNLCNLSTNCVQIQANKSSHFVWIDEPSLIVDGVKILLDKLNQTTSTT
;
A
#
# COMPACT_ATOMS: atom_id res chain seq x y z
N PRO A 1 -2.56 -32.18 -14.31
CA PRO A 1 -3.76 -31.88 -15.03
C PRO A 1 -4.95 -32.31 -14.16
N CYS A 2 -5.48 -31.36 -13.37
CA CYS A 2 -6.64 -31.63 -12.53
C CYS A 2 -7.84 -30.92 -13.17
N SER A 3 -8.53 -31.63 -14.05
CA SER A 3 -9.74 -31.20 -14.76
C SER A 3 -11.00 -31.13 -13.87
N LEU A 4 -10.89 -31.42 -12.58
CA LEU A 4 -12.01 -31.49 -11.62
C LEU A 4 -12.39 -30.14 -11.00
N CYS A 5 -11.52 -29.13 -11.03
CA CYS A 5 -11.73 -27.86 -10.31
C CYS A 5 -12.80 -26.94 -10.95
N PRO A 6 -12.91 -26.77 -12.29
CA PRO A 6 -13.94 -25.91 -12.89
C PRO A 6 -15.36 -26.47 -12.74
N HIS A 7 -15.51 -27.80 -12.84
CA HIS A 7 -16.83 -28.45 -12.76
C HIS A 7 -17.40 -28.49 -11.33
N ALA A 8 -16.57 -28.74 -10.33
CA ALA A 8 -17.00 -28.72 -8.94
C ALA A 8 -17.46 -27.31 -8.52
N LEU A 9 -16.76 -26.27 -8.98
CA LEU A 9 -17.11 -24.87 -8.72
C LEU A 9 -18.42 -24.47 -9.45
N GLN A 10 -18.60 -24.94 -10.69
CA GLN A 10 -19.82 -24.72 -11.46
C GLN A 10 -21.02 -25.44 -10.83
N TYR A 11 -20.81 -26.65 -10.32
CA TYR A 11 -21.85 -27.42 -9.62
C TYR A 11 -22.25 -26.71 -8.30
N PHE A 12 -21.25 -26.25 -7.53
CA PHE A 12 -21.47 -25.48 -6.31
C PHE A 12 -22.20 -24.15 -6.58
N MET A 13 -21.80 -23.41 -7.62
CA MET A 13 -22.50 -22.18 -8.03
C MET A 13 -23.93 -22.46 -8.50
N LYS A 14 -24.19 -23.57 -9.20
CA LYS A 14 -25.55 -24.01 -9.56
C LYS A 14 -26.35 -24.37 -8.32
N LEU A 15 -25.76 -25.04 -7.33
CA LEU A 15 -26.42 -25.40 -6.08
C LEU A 15 -26.85 -24.13 -5.29
N VAL A 16 -25.95 -23.13 -5.20
CA VAL A 16 -26.22 -21.84 -4.55
C VAL A 16 -27.25 -21.01 -5.34
N LEU A 17 -27.20 -21.03 -6.67
CA LEU A 17 -28.13 -20.29 -7.53
C LEU A 17 -29.52 -20.96 -7.64
N ASN A 18 -29.60 -22.30 -7.63
CA ASN A 18 -30.87 -23.01 -7.62
C ASN A 18 -31.66 -22.89 -6.29
N GLN A 19 -30.99 -22.48 -5.23
CA GLN A 19 -31.62 -22.17 -3.94
C GLN A 19 -32.39 -20.84 -3.92
N ARG A 20 -32.39 -20.06 -5.03
CA ARG A 20 -33.28 -18.86 -5.15
C ARG A 20 -34.75 -19.16 -4.91
N LYS A 21 -35.21 -20.40 -5.16
CA LYS A 21 -36.59 -20.83 -4.87
C LYS A 21 -36.90 -20.98 -3.36
N LEU A 22 -35.88 -21.19 -2.53
CA LEU A 22 -36.04 -21.28 -1.05
C LEU A 22 -36.01 -19.92 -0.35
N LEU A 23 -35.69 -18.84 -1.06
CA LEU A 23 -35.67 -17.48 -0.52
C LEU A 23 -37.06 -16.78 -0.57
N THR A 24 -38.05 -17.40 -1.16
CA THR A 24 -39.39 -16.78 -1.32
C THR A 24 -40.40 -17.11 -0.20
N GLU A 25 -40.04 -18.00 0.71
CA GLU A 25 -40.84 -18.24 1.90
C GLU A 25 -40.16 -17.73 3.17
N GLY A 26 -40.41 -16.49 3.54
CA GLY A 26 -40.19 -15.97 4.89
C GLY A 26 -38.78 -15.46 5.24
N GLY A 27 -38.00 -14.93 4.33
CA GLY A 27 -36.92 -13.93 4.63
C GLY A 27 -35.76 -14.28 5.57
N LYS A 28 -35.70 -15.47 6.20
CA LYS A 28 -34.64 -15.85 7.12
C LYS A 28 -33.95 -17.14 6.70
N MET A 29 -32.76 -17.01 6.11
CA MET A 29 -31.89 -18.16 5.84
C MET A 29 -31.62 -18.94 7.13
N SER A 30 -31.82 -20.28 7.12
CA SER A 30 -31.61 -21.13 8.30
C SER A 30 -30.17 -21.03 8.80
N LEU A 31 -29.96 -21.20 10.12
CA LEU A 31 -28.62 -21.18 10.71
C LEU A 31 -27.71 -22.23 10.06
N SER A 32 -28.26 -23.42 9.77
CA SER A 32 -27.54 -24.52 9.11
C SER A 32 -27.00 -24.08 7.73
N LEU A 33 -27.80 -23.39 6.93
CA LEU A 33 -27.39 -22.92 5.60
C LEU A 33 -26.29 -21.84 5.70
N LYS A 34 -26.37 -20.96 6.69
CA LYS A 34 -25.30 -19.96 6.97
C LYS A 34 -24.00 -20.63 7.31
N ILE A 35 -24.00 -21.66 8.15
CA ILE A 35 -22.82 -22.43 8.53
C ILE A 35 -22.24 -23.15 7.31
N ILE A 36 -23.07 -23.81 6.52
CA ILE A 36 -22.63 -24.51 5.29
C ILE A 36 -21.96 -23.53 4.31
N LEU A 37 -22.54 -22.35 4.08
CA LEU A 37 -21.94 -21.33 3.22
C LEU A 37 -20.61 -20.83 3.76
N LEU A 38 -20.50 -20.62 5.07
CA LEU A 38 -19.28 -20.17 5.71
C LEU A 38 -18.14 -21.22 5.59
N VAL A 39 -18.46 -22.49 5.83
CA VAL A 39 -17.49 -23.58 5.64
C VAL A 39 -17.04 -23.68 4.19
N ALA A 40 -17.99 -23.59 3.25
CA ALA A 40 -17.69 -23.66 1.83
C ALA A 40 -16.79 -22.50 1.35
N THR A 41 -17.04 -21.26 1.81
CA THR A 41 -16.17 -20.13 1.48
C THR A 41 -14.79 -20.25 2.10
N THR A 42 -14.69 -20.79 3.32
CA THR A 42 -13.41 -21.06 3.98
C THR A 42 -12.58 -22.11 3.21
N ILE A 43 -13.23 -23.21 2.79
CA ILE A 43 -12.57 -24.22 1.95
C ILE A 43 -12.12 -23.63 0.61
N TYR A 44 -12.99 -22.84 -0.03
CA TYR A 44 -12.65 -22.14 -1.27
C TYR A 44 -11.43 -21.22 -1.10
N GLN A 45 -11.36 -20.45 0.01
CA GLN A 45 -10.22 -19.61 0.35
C GLN A 45 -8.93 -20.44 0.48
N ALA A 46 -8.98 -21.57 1.21
CA ALA A 46 -7.82 -22.42 1.39
C ALA A 46 -7.29 -22.97 0.05
N ILE A 47 -8.20 -23.44 -0.81
CA ILE A 47 -7.84 -23.93 -2.16
C ILE A 47 -7.29 -22.81 -3.02
N ALA A 48 -7.92 -21.62 -3.03
CA ALA A 48 -7.47 -20.48 -3.83
C ALA A 48 -6.06 -20.03 -3.40
N CYS A 49 -5.82 -19.94 -2.10
CA CYS A 49 -4.49 -19.59 -1.57
C CYS A 49 -3.44 -20.66 -1.91
N HIS A 50 -3.80 -21.93 -1.81
CA HIS A 50 -2.90 -23.04 -2.17
C HIS A 50 -2.47 -22.97 -3.64
N LEU A 51 -3.43 -22.81 -4.55
CA LEU A 51 -3.18 -22.70 -5.99
C LEU A 51 -2.37 -21.44 -6.36
N GLU A 52 -2.63 -20.32 -5.69
CA GLU A 52 -1.86 -19.09 -5.89
C GLU A 52 -0.41 -19.23 -5.39
N ASN A 53 -0.18 -19.97 -4.29
CA ASN A 53 1.16 -20.21 -3.75
C ASN A 53 2.03 -21.11 -4.67
N GLN A 54 1.41 -21.87 -5.55
CA GLN A 54 2.15 -22.67 -6.54
C GLN A 54 2.70 -21.84 -7.70
N LYS A 55 2.23 -20.60 -7.86
CA LYS A 55 2.72 -19.69 -8.89
C LYS A 55 3.94 -18.94 -8.37
N PRO A 56 5.01 -18.81 -9.19
CA PRO A 56 6.15 -18.02 -8.80
C PRO A 56 5.75 -16.55 -8.64
N PRO A 57 6.40 -15.81 -7.72
CA PRO A 57 6.21 -14.36 -7.63
C PRO A 57 6.76 -13.67 -8.88
N PRO A 58 6.26 -12.46 -9.23
CA PRO A 58 6.75 -11.69 -10.38
C PRO A 58 8.21 -11.23 -10.24
N GLY A 59 8.76 -11.22 -9.04
CA GLY A 59 10.12 -10.84 -8.72
C GLY A 59 10.89 -11.96 -8.06
N LYS A 60 11.75 -11.59 -7.09
CA LYS A 60 12.59 -12.52 -6.35
C LYS A 60 12.42 -12.32 -4.84
N LEU A 61 12.66 -13.38 -4.09
CA LEU A 61 12.70 -13.37 -2.64
C LEU A 61 14.15 -13.32 -2.15
N PHE A 62 14.45 -12.42 -1.23
CA PHE A 62 15.78 -12.25 -0.63
C PHE A 62 15.67 -12.38 0.89
N ASP A 63 16.63 -13.07 1.51
CA ASP A 63 16.71 -13.18 2.97
C ASP A 63 17.16 -11.85 3.57
N VAL A 64 16.45 -11.39 4.59
CA VAL A 64 16.74 -10.13 5.30
C VAL A 64 17.05 -10.35 6.78
N GLY A 65 17.43 -11.56 7.15
CA GLY A 65 17.74 -11.95 8.52
C GLY A 65 16.82 -13.03 9.07
N GLY A 66 16.70 -14.15 8.33
CA GLY A 66 15.91 -15.33 8.72
C GLY A 66 14.47 -15.34 8.22
N TYR A 67 14.08 -14.37 7.41
CA TYR A 67 12.81 -14.34 6.65
C TYR A 67 13.03 -13.56 5.36
N ARG A 68 12.19 -13.84 4.35
CA ARG A 68 12.41 -13.36 2.99
C ARG A 68 11.43 -12.25 2.61
N LEU A 69 11.97 -11.21 1.98
CA LEU A 69 11.18 -10.16 1.35
C LEU A 69 11.19 -10.30 -0.17
N HIS A 70 10.05 -10.02 -0.75
CA HIS A 70 9.86 -9.97 -2.18
C HIS A 70 10.31 -8.61 -2.73
N LEU A 71 11.07 -8.64 -3.82
CA LEU A 71 11.50 -7.49 -4.60
C LEU A 71 11.18 -7.72 -6.07
N TYR A 72 10.48 -6.76 -6.68
CA TYR A 72 10.20 -6.71 -8.10
C TYR A 72 10.92 -5.52 -8.72
N VAL A 73 11.74 -5.78 -9.73
CA VAL A 73 12.60 -4.78 -10.38
C VAL A 73 12.28 -4.72 -11.86
N VAL A 74 12.07 -3.50 -12.37
CA VAL A 74 11.80 -3.25 -13.79
C VAL A 74 12.71 -2.12 -14.28
N GLY A 75 13.33 -2.32 -15.46
CA GLY A 75 14.29 -1.36 -16.03
C GLY A 75 15.70 -1.53 -15.46
N GLU A 76 16.67 -0.89 -16.11
CA GLU A 76 18.09 -1.00 -15.77
C GLU A 76 18.78 0.36 -15.63
N ALA A 77 18.13 1.44 -16.09
CA ALA A 77 18.68 2.78 -16.10
C ALA A 77 18.85 3.36 -14.68
N SER A 78 19.86 4.18 -14.49
CA SER A 78 20.06 5.01 -13.29
C SER A 78 19.29 6.34 -13.45
N PRO A 79 18.80 6.91 -12.34
CA PRO A 79 18.81 6.41 -10.97
C PRO A 79 17.80 5.28 -10.71
N THR A 80 17.97 4.61 -9.55
CA THR A 80 16.97 3.63 -9.09
C THR A 80 15.85 4.32 -8.30
N ILE A 81 14.61 4.10 -8.70
CA ILE A 81 13.39 4.60 -8.06
C ILE A 81 12.87 3.52 -7.12
N ILE A 82 12.85 3.78 -5.81
CA ILE A 82 12.37 2.86 -4.79
C ILE A 82 10.97 3.29 -4.34
N LEU A 83 9.98 2.39 -4.44
CA LEU A 83 8.59 2.67 -4.05
C LEU A 83 8.30 2.09 -2.66
N ASP A 84 7.93 2.94 -1.70
CA ASP A 84 7.43 2.52 -0.38
C ASP A 84 5.95 2.90 -0.24
N HIS A 85 5.13 1.90 -0.02
CA HIS A 85 3.68 1.97 -0.04
C HIS A 85 3.06 2.67 1.18
N SER A 86 1.79 2.99 1.06
CA SER A 86 0.95 3.41 2.18
C SER A 86 0.82 2.32 3.25
N LEU A 87 0.15 2.63 4.36
CA LEU A 87 -0.22 1.65 5.38
C LEU A 87 -1.15 0.60 4.75
N GLY A 88 -0.74 -0.65 4.78
CA GLY A 88 -1.48 -1.74 4.16
C GLY A 88 -1.43 -1.76 2.63
N GLY A 89 -0.74 -0.79 2.00
CA GLY A 89 -0.68 -0.68 0.55
C GLY A 89 0.33 -1.62 -0.08
N ILE A 90 0.04 -1.98 -1.32
CA ILE A 90 0.93 -2.55 -2.32
C ILE A 90 0.59 -1.94 -3.69
N GLU A 91 0.05 -0.73 -3.67
CA GLU A 91 -0.43 0.02 -4.82
C GLU A 91 0.69 0.48 -5.77
N GLY A 92 1.96 0.40 -5.36
CA GLY A 92 3.09 0.72 -6.22
C GLY A 92 3.14 -0.09 -7.51
N TYR A 93 2.57 -1.30 -7.54
CA TYR A 93 2.44 -2.07 -8.78
C TYR A 93 1.68 -1.32 -9.88
N PHE A 94 0.86 -0.35 -9.55
CA PHE A 94 0.16 0.51 -10.50
C PHE A 94 1.07 1.57 -11.15
N LEU A 95 2.24 1.83 -10.58
CA LEU A 95 3.17 2.87 -11.05
C LEU A 95 4.34 2.32 -11.86
N VAL A 96 4.65 1.01 -11.73
CA VAL A 96 5.87 0.40 -12.27
C VAL A 96 6.05 0.69 -13.75
N GLU A 97 5.05 0.39 -14.59
CA GLU A 97 5.14 0.54 -16.04
C GLU A 97 5.39 2.00 -16.48
N LYS A 98 4.83 2.96 -15.72
CA LYS A 98 4.97 4.39 -16.00
C LYS A 98 6.33 4.93 -15.58
N LEU A 99 6.80 4.54 -14.39
CA LEU A 99 8.07 4.99 -13.81
C LEU A 99 9.28 4.29 -14.45
N ALA A 100 9.13 3.06 -14.94
CA ALA A 100 10.21 2.32 -15.62
C ALA A 100 10.72 3.01 -16.88
N LYS A 101 9.97 3.98 -17.41
CA LYS A 101 10.42 4.84 -18.52
C LYS A 101 11.42 5.92 -18.09
N LEU A 102 11.52 6.19 -16.79
CA LEU A 102 12.39 7.23 -16.20
C LEU A 102 13.65 6.68 -15.57
N GLY A 103 13.67 5.39 -15.19
CA GLY A 103 14.79 4.75 -14.52
C GLY A 103 14.47 3.33 -14.12
N ARG A 104 15.40 2.68 -13.39
CA ARG A 104 15.12 1.39 -12.76
C ARG A 104 14.10 1.60 -11.64
N VAL A 105 13.04 0.80 -11.61
CA VAL A 105 12.01 0.84 -10.56
C VAL A 105 12.13 -0.40 -9.70
N CYS A 106 12.24 -0.21 -8.40
CA CYS A 106 12.20 -1.24 -7.38
C CYS A 106 10.93 -1.10 -6.54
N ILE A 107 10.15 -2.15 -6.52
CA ILE A 107 8.98 -2.28 -5.66
C ILE A 107 9.21 -3.47 -4.74
N TYR A 108 8.95 -3.31 -3.46
CA TYR A 108 9.07 -4.40 -2.51
C TYR A 108 7.81 -4.54 -1.67
N ASP A 109 7.50 -5.78 -1.34
CA ASP A 109 6.44 -6.06 -0.39
C ASP A 109 7.06 -6.01 1.01
N ARG A 110 6.65 -5.06 1.86
CA ARG A 110 7.08 -5.08 3.27
C ARG A 110 6.70 -6.40 3.92
N ALA A 111 7.48 -6.84 4.92
CA ALA A 111 7.26 -8.12 5.60
C ALA A 111 5.79 -8.29 6.03
N GLY A 112 5.17 -9.39 5.60
CA GLY A 112 3.77 -9.73 5.83
C GLY A 112 2.80 -9.31 4.73
N TYR A 113 3.23 -8.51 3.73
CA TYR A 113 2.43 -8.18 2.56
C TYR A 113 2.80 -9.05 1.35
N GLY A 114 1.95 -9.07 0.36
CA GLY A 114 2.19 -9.69 -0.94
C GLY A 114 2.82 -11.08 -0.85
N TRP A 115 3.99 -11.22 -1.44
CA TRP A 115 4.78 -12.46 -1.41
C TRP A 115 5.79 -12.53 -0.27
N SER A 116 6.04 -11.41 0.44
CA SER A 116 6.97 -11.38 1.57
C SER A 116 6.50 -12.24 2.74
N GLU A 117 7.45 -12.85 3.44
CA GLU A 117 7.20 -13.60 4.67
C GLU A 117 6.90 -12.67 5.84
N HIS A 118 6.41 -13.23 6.94
CA HIS A 118 6.20 -12.48 8.17
C HIS A 118 7.52 -12.10 8.82
N SER A 119 7.58 -10.89 9.39
CA SER A 119 8.66 -10.50 10.28
C SER A 119 8.33 -10.87 11.73
N PRO A 120 9.28 -11.45 12.50
CA PRO A 120 9.13 -11.66 13.93
C PRO A 120 9.20 -10.32 14.70
N HIS A 121 9.75 -9.26 14.09
CA HIS A 121 9.99 -7.97 14.73
C HIS A 121 8.77 -7.05 14.69
N PRO A 122 8.69 -6.03 15.58
CA PRO A 122 7.68 -4.99 15.51
C PRO A 122 7.65 -4.28 14.15
N ARG A 123 6.46 -3.96 13.64
CA ARG A 123 6.32 -3.27 12.35
C ARG A 123 6.43 -1.76 12.54
N THR A 124 7.64 -1.29 12.81
CA THR A 124 7.98 0.14 12.95
C THR A 124 8.82 0.60 11.76
N SER A 125 8.86 1.92 11.51
CA SER A 125 9.68 2.49 10.43
C SER A 125 11.15 2.14 10.57
N SER A 126 11.69 2.08 11.79
CA SER A 126 13.08 1.66 12.03
C SER A 126 13.36 0.25 11.50
N GLN A 127 12.48 -0.70 11.82
CA GLN A 127 12.63 -2.08 11.35
C GLN A 127 12.45 -2.18 9.83
N ILE A 128 11.44 -1.49 9.28
CA ILE A 128 11.17 -1.47 7.84
C ILE A 128 12.38 -0.92 7.07
N VAL A 129 13.00 0.14 7.55
CA VAL A 129 14.20 0.75 6.92
C VAL A 129 15.41 -0.20 6.97
N THR A 130 15.61 -0.89 8.09
CA THR A 130 16.66 -1.90 8.20
C THR A 130 16.43 -3.05 7.22
N GLU A 131 15.21 -3.56 7.13
CA GLU A 131 14.80 -4.59 6.18
C GLU A 131 15.02 -4.15 4.73
N LEU A 132 14.65 -2.91 4.39
CA LEU A 132 14.80 -2.36 3.04
C LEU A 132 16.28 -2.25 2.65
N ASP A 133 17.13 -1.72 3.53
CA ASP A 133 18.57 -1.60 3.23
C ASP A 133 19.22 -2.98 3.06
N THR A 134 18.88 -3.94 3.90
CA THR A 134 19.35 -5.33 3.77
C THR A 134 18.86 -5.93 2.44
N LEU A 135 17.59 -5.73 2.09
CA LEU A 135 16.99 -6.22 0.84
C LEU A 135 17.73 -5.68 -0.39
N LEU A 136 17.92 -4.36 -0.46
CA LEU A 136 18.62 -3.71 -1.58
C LEU A 136 20.08 -4.19 -1.69
N THR A 137 20.75 -4.37 -0.56
CA THR A 137 22.12 -4.90 -0.50
C THR A 137 22.18 -6.34 -1.01
N GLN A 138 21.33 -7.23 -0.53
CA GLN A 138 21.25 -8.64 -0.96
C GLN A 138 20.87 -8.77 -2.43
N ALA A 139 20.00 -7.89 -2.91
CA ALA A 139 19.60 -7.84 -4.31
C ALA A 139 20.65 -7.16 -5.22
N LYS A 140 21.73 -6.62 -4.65
CA LYS A 140 22.80 -5.87 -5.36
C LYS A 140 22.26 -4.67 -6.14
N ILE A 141 21.22 -4.02 -5.63
CA ILE A 141 20.69 -2.80 -6.20
C ILE A 141 21.59 -1.63 -5.78
N GLN A 142 22.24 -1.02 -6.77
CA GLN A 142 23.20 0.05 -6.51
C GLN A 142 22.52 1.42 -6.43
N PRO A 143 22.94 2.31 -5.52
CA PRO A 143 22.56 3.72 -5.54
C PRO A 143 23.11 4.40 -6.82
N PRO A 144 22.67 5.64 -7.16
CA PRO A 144 21.85 6.51 -6.32
C PRO A 144 20.35 6.20 -6.39
N TYR A 145 19.63 6.49 -5.28
CA TYR A 145 18.20 6.23 -5.15
C TYR A 145 17.36 7.51 -5.17
N ILE A 146 16.24 7.48 -5.88
CA ILE A 146 15.11 8.36 -5.68
C ILE A 146 14.06 7.57 -4.88
N LEU A 147 13.70 8.07 -3.70
CA LEU A 147 12.73 7.40 -2.84
C LEU A 147 11.33 7.99 -3.04
N VAL A 148 10.34 7.14 -3.27
CA VAL A 148 8.93 7.55 -3.45
C VAL A 148 8.11 6.92 -2.35
N GLY A 149 7.65 7.73 -1.39
CA GLY A 149 6.88 7.28 -0.23
C GLY A 149 5.45 7.77 -0.27
N ASN A 150 4.47 6.85 -0.14
CA ASN A 150 3.05 7.19 -0.04
C ASN A 150 2.58 7.10 1.40
N SER A 151 1.92 8.13 1.92
CA SER A 151 1.31 8.12 3.25
C SER A 151 2.29 7.66 4.34
N PHE A 152 2.07 6.49 4.96
CA PHE A 152 3.00 5.88 5.93
C PHE A 152 4.40 5.62 5.33
N GLY A 153 4.49 5.30 4.04
CA GLY A 153 5.77 5.15 3.35
C GLY A 153 6.65 6.40 3.42
N SER A 154 6.07 7.59 3.59
CA SER A 154 6.83 8.83 3.79
C SER A 154 7.70 8.80 5.05
N TYR A 155 7.26 8.13 6.11
CA TYR A 155 8.10 7.91 7.30
C TYR A 155 9.31 7.05 6.98
N ASN A 156 9.08 5.95 6.26
CA ASN A 156 10.13 5.00 5.93
C ASN A 156 11.19 5.62 5.03
N VAL A 157 10.77 6.30 3.95
CA VAL A 157 11.72 6.91 3.01
C VAL A 157 12.51 8.08 3.63
N ARG A 158 11.87 8.89 4.49
CA ARG A 158 12.57 9.94 5.25
C ARG A 158 13.60 9.35 6.20
N LEU A 159 13.23 8.32 6.96
CA LEU A 159 14.13 7.66 7.89
C LEU A 159 15.26 6.95 7.15
N TYR A 160 14.99 6.38 5.97
CA TYR A 160 16.01 5.79 5.11
C TYR A 160 17.01 6.85 4.63
N ALA A 161 16.52 7.96 4.08
CA ALA A 161 17.35 9.06 3.61
C ALA A 161 18.19 9.70 4.73
N HIS A 162 17.68 9.72 5.96
CA HIS A 162 18.43 10.18 7.13
C HIS A 162 19.54 9.21 7.55
N ARG A 163 19.29 7.90 7.47
CA ARG A 163 20.29 6.87 7.85
C ARG A 163 21.36 6.64 6.80
N PHE A 164 21.03 6.81 5.53
CA PHE A 164 21.87 6.51 4.38
C PHE A 164 21.87 7.68 3.39
N PRO A 165 22.28 8.89 3.84
CA PRO A 165 22.23 10.11 3.01
C PRO A 165 23.07 10.00 1.73
N GLU A 166 24.15 9.23 1.77
CA GLU A 166 25.04 8.99 0.62
C GLU A 166 24.39 8.16 -0.49
N LYS A 167 23.33 7.43 -0.18
CA LYS A 167 22.61 6.59 -1.15
C LYS A 167 21.45 7.32 -1.84
N VAL A 168 20.96 8.44 -1.26
CA VAL A 168 19.69 9.07 -1.66
C VAL A 168 19.91 10.44 -2.27
N ILE A 169 19.42 10.64 -3.48
CA ILE A 169 19.55 11.91 -4.23
C ILE A 169 18.26 12.74 -4.28
N GLY A 170 17.13 12.21 -3.84
CA GLY A 170 15.88 12.94 -3.80
C GLY A 170 14.70 12.12 -3.32
N MET A 171 13.61 12.78 -2.93
CA MET A 171 12.39 12.14 -2.42
C MET A 171 11.12 12.71 -3.04
N VAL A 172 10.15 11.82 -3.35
CA VAL A 172 8.76 12.18 -3.65
C VAL A 172 7.89 11.68 -2.51
N LEU A 173 7.20 12.60 -1.82
CA LEU A 173 6.34 12.32 -0.67
C LEU A 173 4.89 12.54 -1.08
N THR A 174 4.14 11.46 -1.28
CA THR A 174 2.76 11.52 -1.75
C THR A 174 1.78 11.41 -0.60
N ASP A 175 0.99 12.44 -0.41
CA ASP A 175 0.05 12.62 0.71
C ASP A 175 0.61 12.10 2.04
N GLY A 176 1.89 12.46 2.26
CA GLY A 176 2.76 11.89 3.27
C GLY A 176 2.32 12.24 4.70
N LEU A 177 2.60 11.33 5.62
CA LEU A 177 2.44 11.58 7.04
C LEU A 177 3.61 12.43 7.56
N HIS A 178 3.30 13.30 8.53
CA HIS A 178 4.29 14.00 9.33
C HIS A 178 4.02 13.74 10.81
N GLU A 179 5.06 13.45 11.58
CA GLU A 179 4.96 13.03 12.98
C GLU A 179 4.28 14.08 13.87
N THR A 180 4.49 15.37 13.62
CA THR A 180 3.85 16.45 14.41
C THR A 180 2.33 16.39 14.33
N GLY A 181 1.77 15.98 13.19
CA GLY A 181 0.33 15.78 13.03
C GLY A 181 -0.15 14.47 13.65
N MET A 182 0.59 13.39 13.45
CA MET A 182 0.16 12.06 13.88
C MET A 182 0.29 11.86 15.39
N LEU A 183 1.35 12.39 16.03
CA LEU A 183 1.55 12.29 17.48
C LEU A 183 0.62 13.20 18.28
N LYS A 184 0.16 14.31 17.67
CA LYS A 184 -0.77 15.28 18.26
C LYS A 184 -2.17 15.22 17.64
N MET A 185 -2.58 14.02 17.21
CA MET A 185 -3.86 13.82 16.53
C MET A 185 -5.05 14.21 17.43
N PRO A 186 -6.00 15.03 16.93
CA PRO A 186 -7.24 15.37 17.63
C PRO A 186 -8.04 14.11 18.01
N ILE A 187 -8.78 14.19 19.14
CA ILE A 187 -9.52 13.04 19.69
C ILE A 187 -10.53 12.45 18.68
N GLN A 188 -11.14 13.29 17.84
CA GLN A 188 -12.08 12.85 16.80
C GLN A 188 -11.39 11.96 15.77
N LEU A 189 -10.13 12.26 15.43
CA LEU A 189 -9.35 11.47 14.48
C LEU A 189 -8.75 10.22 15.14
N GLN A 190 -8.52 10.25 16.46
CA GLN A 190 -8.16 9.03 17.21
C GLN A 190 -9.32 8.01 17.20
N ALA A 191 -10.57 8.48 17.38
CA ALA A 191 -11.75 7.62 17.25
C ALA A 191 -11.85 7.01 15.84
N LEU A 192 -11.58 7.78 14.78
CA LEU A 192 -11.52 7.29 13.42
C LEU A 192 -10.42 6.23 13.23
N LYS A 193 -9.24 6.43 13.84
CA LYS A 193 -8.16 5.43 13.85
C LYS A 193 -8.63 4.11 14.49
N LEU A 194 -9.36 4.16 15.60
CA LEU A 194 -9.91 2.96 16.23
C LEU A 194 -10.94 2.25 15.34
N LEU A 195 -11.75 3.01 14.61
CA LEU A 195 -12.68 2.44 13.63
C LEU A 195 -11.93 1.71 12.51
N PHE A 196 -10.84 2.26 11.99
CA PHE A 196 -9.99 1.57 11.03
C PHE A 196 -9.38 0.28 11.58
N ILE A 197 -8.86 0.32 12.81
CA ILE A 197 -8.31 -0.88 13.46
C ILE A 197 -9.39 -1.97 13.56
N SER A 198 -10.62 -1.63 13.97
CA SER A 198 -11.72 -2.60 14.02
C SER A 198 -12.04 -3.18 12.64
N GLY A 199 -12.05 -2.33 11.59
CA GLY A 199 -12.21 -2.76 10.20
C GLY A 199 -11.13 -3.74 9.75
N PHE A 200 -9.87 -3.51 10.12
CA PHE A 200 -8.77 -4.43 9.80
C PHE A 200 -8.91 -5.77 10.52
N VAL A 201 -9.29 -5.76 11.80
CA VAL A 201 -9.57 -6.99 12.56
C VAL A 201 -10.71 -7.79 11.92
N MET A 202 -11.79 -7.12 11.53
CA MET A 202 -12.89 -7.77 10.79
C MET A 202 -12.42 -8.31 9.43
N SER A 203 -11.49 -7.62 8.76
CA SER A 203 -10.92 -8.08 7.49
C SER A 203 -10.01 -9.30 7.66
N ILE A 204 -9.35 -9.48 8.82
CA ILE A 204 -8.63 -10.72 9.15
C ILE A 204 -9.61 -11.89 9.12
N LEU A 205 -10.73 -11.78 9.83
CA LEU A 205 -11.78 -12.81 9.83
C LEU A 205 -12.35 -13.02 8.44
N GLY A 206 -12.69 -11.94 7.74
CA GLY A 206 -13.23 -11.98 6.37
C GLY A 206 -12.29 -12.66 5.37
N SER A 207 -10.96 -12.49 5.52
CA SER A 207 -9.97 -13.16 4.68
C SER A 207 -9.83 -14.65 5.00
N ILE A 208 -9.86 -15.03 6.28
CA ILE A 208 -9.85 -16.44 6.70
C ILE A 208 -11.10 -17.17 6.21
N LEU A 209 -12.26 -16.54 6.34
CA LEU A 209 -13.55 -17.09 5.95
C LEU A 209 -13.83 -17.02 4.44
N GLY A 210 -12.90 -16.49 3.63
CA GLY A 210 -13.02 -16.41 2.18
C GLY A 210 -13.97 -15.32 1.67
N ILE A 211 -14.48 -14.45 2.54
CA ILE A 211 -15.39 -13.36 2.17
C ILE A 211 -14.68 -12.38 1.22
N ILE A 212 -13.42 -11.99 1.54
CA ILE A 212 -12.65 -11.06 0.70
C ILE A 212 -12.36 -11.67 -0.67
N GLN A 213 -12.09 -12.98 -0.74
CA GLN A 213 -11.91 -13.68 -2.01
C GLN A 213 -13.19 -13.68 -2.85
N LEU A 214 -14.34 -13.81 -2.22
CA LEU A 214 -15.64 -13.71 -2.89
C LEU A 214 -15.88 -12.29 -3.43
N LEU A 215 -15.61 -11.24 -2.62
CA LEU A 215 -15.70 -9.85 -3.03
C LEU A 215 -14.79 -9.55 -4.24
N ARG A 216 -13.55 -10.10 -4.24
CA ARG A 216 -12.63 -10.03 -5.39
C ARG A 216 -13.26 -10.64 -6.63
N LYS A 217 -13.86 -11.83 -6.51
CA LYS A 217 -14.48 -12.53 -7.64
C LYS A 217 -15.68 -11.78 -8.20
N CYS A 218 -16.45 -11.12 -7.34
CA CYS A 218 -17.57 -10.27 -7.70
C CYS A 218 -17.16 -8.87 -8.19
N ARG A 219 -15.85 -8.58 -8.31
CA ARG A 219 -15.32 -7.28 -8.73
C ARG A 219 -15.77 -6.10 -7.87
N ILE A 220 -16.06 -6.33 -6.60
CA ILE A 220 -16.53 -5.27 -5.68
C ILE A 220 -15.47 -4.18 -5.50
N PHE A 221 -14.18 -4.52 -5.56
CA PHE A 221 -13.10 -3.54 -5.47
C PHE A 221 -13.16 -2.51 -6.61
N GLU A 222 -13.40 -2.95 -7.85
CA GLU A 222 -13.55 -2.06 -9.01
C GLU A 222 -14.87 -1.30 -9.00
N LEU A 223 -15.89 -1.82 -8.32
CA LEU A 223 -17.15 -1.11 -8.14
C LEU A 223 -17.01 0.04 -7.13
N ILE A 224 -16.24 -0.18 -6.05
CA ILE A 224 -15.96 0.83 -5.02
C ILE A 224 -14.96 1.87 -5.54
N LYS A 225 -13.97 1.44 -6.34
CA LYS A 225 -12.90 2.26 -6.88
C LYS A 225 -12.78 2.02 -8.40
N PRO A 226 -13.61 2.71 -9.21
CA PRO A 226 -13.65 2.50 -10.68
C PRO A 226 -12.30 2.74 -11.37
N GLU A 227 -11.48 3.65 -10.85
CA GLU A 227 -10.17 4.00 -11.37
C GLU A 227 -9.21 2.79 -11.43
N LEU A 228 -9.49 1.73 -10.67
CA LEU A 228 -8.75 0.48 -10.76
C LEU A 228 -8.84 -0.18 -12.14
N GLN A 229 -9.85 0.15 -12.94
CA GLN A 229 -10.01 -0.40 -14.29
C GLN A 229 -8.99 0.17 -15.29
N ASP A 230 -8.38 1.32 -14.99
CA ASP A 230 -7.38 1.99 -15.84
C ASP A 230 -6.00 1.31 -15.77
N PHE A 231 -5.82 0.37 -14.83
CA PHE A 231 -4.58 -0.36 -14.66
C PHE A 231 -4.62 -1.74 -15.32
N SER A 232 -3.44 -2.27 -15.66
CA SER A 232 -3.31 -3.59 -16.25
C SER A 232 -3.92 -4.67 -15.36
N GLN A 233 -4.42 -5.74 -15.98
CA GLN A 233 -4.98 -6.89 -15.23
C GLN A 233 -3.92 -7.52 -14.33
N GLU A 234 -2.65 -7.52 -14.76
CA GLU A 234 -1.52 -8.04 -14.01
C GLU A 234 -1.30 -7.25 -12.72
N SER A 235 -1.16 -5.93 -12.80
CA SER A 235 -0.99 -5.04 -11.64
C SER A 235 -2.16 -5.18 -10.65
N ARG A 236 -3.39 -5.24 -11.16
CA ARG A 236 -4.57 -5.48 -10.31
C ARG A 236 -4.52 -6.83 -9.61
N ASN A 237 -4.05 -7.88 -10.28
CA ASN A 237 -3.94 -9.21 -9.69
C ASN A 237 -2.88 -9.23 -8.58
N HIS A 238 -1.75 -8.54 -8.76
CA HIS A 238 -0.71 -8.43 -7.74
C HIS A 238 -1.25 -7.78 -6.46
N VAL A 239 -1.94 -6.65 -6.60
CA VAL A 239 -2.57 -5.94 -5.46
C VAL A 239 -3.61 -6.83 -4.78
N LYS A 240 -4.54 -7.40 -5.53
CA LYS A 240 -5.62 -8.25 -4.98
C LYS A 240 -5.11 -9.55 -4.34
N HIS A 241 -3.98 -10.07 -4.80
CA HIS A 241 -3.33 -11.24 -4.19
C HIS A 241 -3.06 -11.00 -2.71
N SER A 242 -2.51 -9.86 -2.35
CA SER A 242 -2.22 -9.53 -0.96
C SER A 242 -3.49 -9.35 -0.13
N PHE A 243 -4.45 -8.56 -0.61
CA PHE A 243 -5.70 -8.25 0.10
C PHE A 243 -6.52 -9.50 0.47
N CYS A 244 -6.45 -10.56 -0.33
CA CYS A 244 -7.16 -11.81 -0.05
C CYS A 244 -6.52 -12.66 1.06
N ARG A 245 -5.38 -12.25 1.62
CA ARG A 245 -4.63 -13.02 2.63
C ARG A 245 -4.72 -12.42 4.00
N SER A 246 -4.95 -13.25 5.01
CA SER A 246 -5.03 -12.82 6.41
C SER A 246 -3.75 -12.14 6.89
N LYS A 247 -2.58 -12.59 6.39
CA LYS A 247 -1.28 -11.99 6.72
C LYS A 247 -1.21 -10.49 6.39
N HIS A 248 -1.87 -10.05 5.32
CA HIS A 248 -1.97 -8.65 4.94
C HIS A 248 -2.62 -7.81 6.04
N TRP A 249 -3.81 -8.21 6.48
CA TRP A 249 -4.59 -7.48 7.47
C TRP A 249 -3.97 -7.53 8.87
N ILE A 250 -3.34 -8.67 9.23
CA ILE A 250 -2.55 -8.79 10.46
C ILE A 250 -1.40 -7.80 10.45
N THR A 251 -0.64 -7.72 9.34
CA THR A 251 0.50 -6.81 9.23
C THR A 251 0.04 -5.35 9.24
N MET A 252 -1.04 -5.01 8.53
CA MET A 252 -1.63 -3.68 8.52
C MET A 252 -2.07 -3.26 9.94
N SER A 253 -2.65 -4.18 10.70
CA SER A 253 -2.99 -3.95 12.12
C SER A 253 -1.75 -3.72 12.98
N ARG A 254 -0.66 -4.47 12.75
CA ARG A 254 0.62 -4.28 13.46
C ARG A 254 1.26 -2.93 13.12
N GLU A 255 1.20 -2.47 11.87
CA GLU A 255 1.74 -1.18 11.44
C GLU A 255 0.96 -0.02 12.07
N ILE A 256 -0.38 -0.03 12.02
CA ILE A 256 -1.19 1.05 12.60
C ILE A 256 -1.07 1.13 14.13
N LEU A 257 -0.92 0.00 14.80
CA LEU A 257 -0.67 -0.04 16.25
C LEU A 257 0.71 0.54 16.60
N ASN A 258 1.71 0.38 15.73
CA ASN A 258 3.05 0.92 15.88
C ASN A 258 3.24 2.31 15.24
N LEU A 259 2.17 2.94 14.74
CA LEU A 259 2.29 4.20 14.00
C LEU A 259 2.89 5.34 14.85
N ASN A 260 2.56 5.41 16.13
CA ASN A 260 3.14 6.40 17.03
C ASN A 260 4.64 6.11 17.30
N ASN A 261 5.02 4.83 17.46
CA ASN A 261 6.43 4.44 17.60
C ASN A 261 7.22 4.82 16.36
N SER A 262 6.66 4.57 15.16
CA SER A 262 7.24 4.99 13.89
C SER A 262 7.38 6.51 13.81
N GLY A 263 6.33 7.26 14.21
CA GLY A 263 6.38 8.72 14.26
C GLY A 263 7.51 9.25 15.15
N ASN A 264 7.68 8.68 16.35
CA ASN A 264 8.77 9.04 17.26
C ASN A 264 10.15 8.75 16.66
N GLN A 265 10.29 7.64 15.92
CA GLN A 265 11.55 7.27 15.26
C GLN A 265 11.92 8.23 14.11
N VAL A 266 10.94 8.86 13.47
CA VAL A 266 11.14 9.74 12.32
C VAL A 266 11.40 11.19 12.71
N ILE A 267 11.21 11.59 13.97
CA ILE A 267 11.46 12.95 14.45
C ILE A 267 12.87 13.45 14.07
N ILE A 268 13.88 12.59 14.11
CA ILE A 268 15.26 12.93 13.75
C ILE A 268 15.46 13.15 12.24
N ALA A 269 14.55 12.65 11.40
CA ALA A 269 14.60 12.73 9.94
C ALA A 269 13.80 13.93 9.42
N ASN A 270 14.13 15.16 9.86
CA ASN A 270 13.38 16.37 9.59
C ASN A 270 14.18 17.50 8.93
N GLN A 271 15.43 17.23 8.52
CA GLN A 271 16.29 18.18 7.84
C GLN A 271 17.13 17.46 6.77
N PHE A 272 16.94 17.86 5.52
CA PHE A 272 17.63 17.28 4.36
C PHE A 272 18.38 18.34 3.54
N ALA A 273 18.75 19.46 4.18
CA ALA A 273 19.50 20.55 3.55
C ALA A 273 18.91 20.95 2.18
N SER A 274 19.67 20.84 1.10
CA SER A 274 19.27 21.15 -0.27
C SER A 274 18.86 19.93 -1.10
N MET A 275 18.69 18.74 -0.49
CA MET A 275 18.23 17.56 -1.20
C MET A 275 16.89 17.86 -1.89
N PRO A 276 16.71 17.58 -3.18
CA PRO A 276 15.45 17.79 -3.86
C PRO A 276 14.32 16.96 -3.25
N VAL A 277 13.20 17.63 -2.90
CA VAL A 277 11.99 16.98 -2.37
C VAL A 277 10.79 17.47 -3.16
N VAL A 278 9.92 16.54 -3.56
CA VAL A 278 8.61 16.85 -4.13
C VAL A 278 7.54 16.36 -3.17
N SER A 279 6.67 17.25 -2.68
CA SER A 279 5.54 16.92 -1.85
C SER A 279 4.26 16.99 -2.67
N ILE A 280 3.58 15.86 -2.88
CA ILE A 280 2.32 15.79 -3.61
C ILE A 280 1.19 15.72 -2.59
N LYS A 281 0.33 16.74 -2.56
CA LYS A 281 -0.77 16.88 -1.61
C LYS A 281 -2.09 16.56 -2.29
N ALA A 282 -2.82 15.57 -1.78
CA ALA A 282 -4.17 15.27 -2.25
C ALA A 282 -5.17 16.39 -1.90
N ASN A 283 -6.29 16.46 -2.59
CA ASN A 283 -7.31 17.47 -2.36
C ASN A 283 -8.05 17.25 -1.03
N SER A 284 -8.41 15.98 -0.74
CA SER A 284 -9.11 15.62 0.50
C SER A 284 -8.65 14.25 0.99
N PHE A 285 -8.96 13.91 2.24
CA PHE A 285 -8.65 12.57 2.77
C PHE A 285 -9.56 11.50 2.14
N PHE A 286 -10.86 11.81 1.99
CA PHE A 286 -11.82 10.99 1.26
C PHE A 286 -12.50 11.81 0.17
N GLN A 287 -12.89 11.17 -0.91
CA GLN A 287 -13.82 11.79 -1.87
C GLN A 287 -15.16 12.04 -1.18
N SER A 288 -15.78 13.18 -1.48
CA SER A 288 -17.09 13.51 -0.92
C SER A 288 -18.14 12.50 -1.35
N SER A 289 -18.81 11.90 -0.37
CA SER A 289 -19.85 10.89 -0.56
C SER A 289 -20.91 11.03 0.54
N TRP A 290 -22.08 10.46 0.35
CA TRP A 290 -23.19 10.52 1.30
C TRP A 290 -22.83 9.99 2.70
N TRP A 291 -21.89 9.04 2.83
CA TRP A 291 -21.44 8.49 4.13
C TRP A 291 -20.30 9.30 4.79
N THR A 292 -19.63 10.17 4.03
CA THR A 292 -18.51 10.96 4.57
C THR A 292 -18.96 12.07 5.53
N PHE A 293 -20.26 12.34 5.64
CA PHE A 293 -20.78 13.31 6.62
C PHE A 293 -20.53 12.89 8.08
N LEU A 294 -20.36 11.58 8.33
CA LEU A 294 -20.02 11.04 9.65
C LEU A 294 -18.53 11.19 10.02
N ILE A 295 -17.69 11.55 9.04
CA ILE A 295 -16.24 11.67 9.23
C ILE A 295 -15.90 13.14 9.49
N PRO A 296 -15.03 13.46 10.48
CA PRO A 296 -14.59 14.81 10.76
C PRO A 296 -13.61 15.31 9.69
N LEU A 297 -14.06 15.41 8.43
CA LEU A 297 -13.23 15.76 7.27
C LEU A 297 -12.54 17.12 7.42
N LYS A 298 -13.20 18.11 8.03
CA LYS A 298 -12.60 19.44 8.27
C LYS A 298 -11.35 19.33 9.15
N SER A 299 -11.43 18.56 10.24
CA SER A 299 -10.30 18.32 11.14
C SER A 299 -9.19 17.53 10.48
N ALA A 300 -9.55 16.49 9.71
CA ALA A 300 -8.60 15.68 8.95
C ALA A 300 -7.86 16.52 7.90
N ASN A 301 -8.58 17.34 7.14
CA ASN A 301 -7.99 18.20 6.11
C ASN A 301 -7.10 19.29 6.71
N LYS A 302 -7.51 19.91 7.84
CA LYS A 302 -6.68 20.88 8.56
C LYS A 302 -5.37 20.26 9.07
N LEU A 303 -5.45 19.06 9.65
CA LEU A 303 -4.27 18.33 10.11
C LEU A 303 -3.34 18.02 8.94
N ARG A 304 -3.89 17.57 7.82
CA ARG A 304 -3.15 17.24 6.61
C ARG A 304 -2.47 18.48 6.01
N GLU A 305 -3.13 19.62 5.96
CA GLU A 305 -2.55 20.88 5.53
C GLU A 305 -1.29 21.23 6.34
N GLN A 306 -1.38 21.09 7.66
CA GLN A 306 -0.24 21.32 8.55
C GLN A 306 0.89 20.30 8.31
N MET A 307 0.56 19.02 8.09
CA MET A 307 1.57 17.99 7.77
C MET A 307 2.30 18.32 6.47
N HIS A 308 1.58 18.68 5.41
CA HIS A 308 2.19 19.03 4.13
C HIS A 308 3.06 20.27 4.19
N LYS A 309 2.66 21.28 4.97
CA LYS A 309 3.53 22.44 5.24
C LYS A 309 4.84 22.02 5.91
N ASN A 310 4.77 21.11 6.88
CA ASN A 310 5.95 20.61 7.56
C ASN A 310 6.81 19.72 6.63
N LEU A 311 6.20 18.91 5.75
CA LEU A 311 6.91 18.12 4.74
C LEU A 311 7.67 19.00 3.75
N CYS A 312 7.13 20.16 3.37
CA CYS A 312 7.85 21.12 2.53
C CYS A 312 9.04 21.76 3.24
N ASN A 313 8.97 21.92 4.56
CA ASN A 313 10.07 22.46 5.35
C ASN A 313 11.23 21.49 5.60
N LEU A 314 11.13 20.23 5.15
CA LEU A 314 12.19 19.23 5.28
C LEU A 314 13.45 19.57 4.48
N SER A 315 13.29 20.35 3.40
CA SER A 315 14.40 20.75 2.52
C SER A 315 14.20 22.16 2.02
N THR A 316 15.29 22.90 1.83
CA THR A 316 15.29 24.21 1.16
C THR A 316 14.96 24.11 -0.33
N ASN A 317 15.02 22.94 -0.90
CA ASN A 317 14.72 22.64 -2.32
C ASN A 317 13.44 21.79 -2.47
N CYS A 318 12.35 22.21 -1.80
CA CYS A 318 11.07 21.52 -1.90
C CYS A 318 10.16 22.16 -2.97
N VAL A 319 9.46 21.31 -3.72
CA VAL A 319 8.35 21.67 -4.62
C VAL A 319 7.08 20.99 -4.13
N GLN A 320 5.98 21.73 -4.02
CA GLN A 320 4.68 21.17 -3.70
C GLN A 320 3.80 21.09 -4.96
N ILE A 321 3.18 19.93 -5.17
CA ILE A 321 2.19 19.68 -6.23
C ILE A 321 0.85 19.43 -5.57
N GLN A 322 -0.21 20.08 -6.10
CA GLN A 322 -1.58 19.84 -5.66
C GLN A 322 -2.27 18.82 -6.57
N ALA A 323 -2.69 17.69 -6.00
CA ALA A 323 -3.51 16.68 -6.68
C ALA A 323 -5.00 17.04 -6.52
N ASN A 324 -5.53 17.81 -7.47
CA ASN A 324 -6.86 18.42 -7.34
C ASN A 324 -8.02 17.44 -7.43
N LYS A 325 -7.83 16.31 -8.10
CA LYS A 325 -8.86 15.29 -8.33
C LYS A 325 -8.73 14.10 -7.39
N SER A 326 -7.65 14.04 -6.60
CA SER A 326 -7.34 12.89 -5.74
C SER A 326 -7.92 13.02 -4.33
N SER A 327 -8.33 11.88 -3.82
CA SER A 327 -8.36 11.58 -2.39
C SER A 327 -6.95 11.19 -1.90
N HIS A 328 -6.86 10.67 -0.67
CA HIS A 328 -5.61 10.11 -0.11
C HIS A 328 -4.94 9.05 -1.02
N PHE A 329 -5.67 8.45 -1.95
CA PHE A 329 -5.21 7.40 -2.86
C PHE A 329 -4.60 7.96 -4.16
N VAL A 330 -3.69 8.94 -4.09
CA VAL A 330 -3.12 9.63 -5.25
C VAL A 330 -2.48 8.67 -6.27
N TRP A 331 -1.88 7.57 -5.81
CA TRP A 331 -1.28 6.56 -6.68
C TRP A 331 -2.29 5.81 -7.56
N ILE A 332 -3.58 5.89 -7.19
CA ILE A 332 -4.70 5.31 -7.94
C ILE A 332 -5.44 6.41 -8.70
N ASP A 333 -5.72 7.55 -8.05
CA ASP A 333 -6.58 8.60 -8.59
C ASP A 333 -5.89 9.44 -9.68
N GLU A 334 -4.62 9.84 -9.43
CA GLU A 334 -3.81 10.68 -10.31
C GLU A 334 -2.36 10.16 -10.41
N PRO A 335 -2.13 8.91 -10.88
CA PRO A 335 -0.80 8.29 -10.92
C PRO A 335 0.21 9.06 -11.77
N SER A 336 -0.23 9.88 -12.72
CA SER A 336 0.64 10.74 -13.53
C SER A 336 1.40 11.77 -12.70
N LEU A 337 0.83 12.28 -11.61
CA LEU A 337 1.50 13.24 -10.74
C LEU A 337 2.74 12.66 -10.05
N ILE A 338 2.76 11.34 -9.81
CA ILE A 338 3.94 10.68 -9.25
C ILE A 338 5.07 10.66 -10.29
N VAL A 339 4.72 10.37 -11.54
CA VAL A 339 5.65 10.41 -12.68
C VAL A 339 6.21 11.82 -12.86
N ASP A 340 5.35 12.84 -12.81
CA ASP A 340 5.75 14.24 -12.93
C ASP A 340 6.63 14.68 -11.73
N GLY A 341 6.30 14.22 -10.52
CA GLY A 341 7.15 14.45 -9.34
C GLY A 341 8.56 13.88 -9.49
N VAL A 342 8.69 12.67 -10.04
CA VAL A 342 10.00 12.07 -10.34
C VAL A 342 10.73 12.83 -11.44
N LYS A 343 10.05 13.27 -12.51
CA LYS A 343 10.67 14.10 -13.57
C LYS A 343 11.22 15.40 -13.01
N ILE A 344 10.43 16.11 -12.17
CA ILE A 344 10.89 17.35 -11.53
C ILE A 344 12.16 17.11 -10.70
N LEU A 345 12.26 15.97 -9.99
CA LEU A 345 13.50 15.64 -9.28
C LEU A 345 14.67 15.42 -10.23
N LEU A 346 14.46 14.66 -11.32
CA LEU A 346 15.50 14.41 -12.33
C LEU A 346 15.98 15.71 -12.98
N ASP A 347 15.07 16.62 -13.33
CA ASP A 347 15.40 17.92 -13.90
C ASP A 347 16.25 18.78 -12.96
N LYS A 348 15.89 18.81 -11.67
CA LYS A 348 16.67 19.52 -10.63
C LYS A 348 18.08 18.94 -10.46
N LEU A 349 18.22 17.61 -10.48
CA LEU A 349 19.50 16.94 -10.36
C LEU A 349 20.40 17.24 -11.57
N ASN A 350 19.85 17.25 -12.77
CA ASN A 350 20.60 17.59 -14.00
C ASN A 350 21.09 19.06 -14.00
N GLN A 351 20.27 19.99 -13.48
CA GLN A 351 20.66 21.39 -13.36
C GLN A 351 21.83 21.58 -12.38
N THR A 352 21.86 20.82 -11.27
CA THR A 352 22.92 20.90 -10.28
C THR A 352 24.26 20.37 -10.83
N THR A 353 24.22 19.31 -11.65
CA THR A 353 25.43 18.75 -12.31
C THR A 353 25.96 19.59 -13.43
N SER A 354 25.16 20.45 -14.05
CA SER A 354 25.62 21.36 -15.12
C SER A 354 26.24 22.68 -14.63
N THR A 355 26.14 22.95 -13.31
CA THR A 355 26.66 24.17 -12.68
C THR A 355 27.93 23.93 -11.84
N THR A 356 28.35 22.67 -11.70
CA THR A 356 29.62 22.25 -11.10
C THR A 356 30.62 21.85 -12.17
#